data_17536fa6a2ed102e719f8260766f85b8
#
_entry.id   17536fa6a2ed102e719f8260766f85b8
#
_cell.length_a   1.000
_cell.length_b   1.000
_cell.length_c   1.000
_cell.angle_alpha   90.00
_cell.angle_beta   90.00
_cell.angle_gamma   90.00
#
_symmetry.space_group_name_H-M   'P 1'
#
loop_
_entity.id
_entity.type
_entity.pdbx_description
1 polymer ?
#
loop_
_entity_poly.entity_id
_entity_poly.type
_entity_poly.pdbx_seq_one_letter_code
_entity_poly.pdbx_strand_id
1 'polypeptide(L)'
;MGVTADRILSAIVKAVDGLNERVGRVTSWLVLSMVINTFLVATLRYGFNIGWVWLQELYVWMHGTIIMVAAGYTLLHDGHVRVDIVYQAISRRAQAWVDLIGTIFLLFPTLGAVIWVAWSYVMLSWQRLETSREAGGMPGLFLWKTTMLVFCALLFLQGVALICRSLLVLGGGEDPNETAAQAGREA
;
A
#
# COMPACT_ATOMS: atom_id res chain seq x y z
N MET A 1 30.56 -0.89 2.27
CA MET A 1 29.98 -1.79 3.30
C MET A 1 30.50 -3.21 3.06
N GLY A 2 30.47 -4.12 4.04
CA GLY A 2 30.95 -5.49 3.81
C GLY A 2 29.98 -6.30 2.95
N VAL A 3 30.49 -7.19 2.10
CA VAL A 3 29.71 -8.05 1.17
C VAL A 3 28.53 -8.76 1.84
N THR A 4 28.64 -9.08 3.11
CA THR A 4 27.59 -9.75 3.90
C THR A 4 26.42 -8.78 4.20
N ALA A 5 26.72 -7.51 4.54
CA ALA A 5 25.69 -6.51 4.82
C ALA A 5 24.89 -6.19 3.56
N ASP A 6 25.56 -6.04 2.40
CA ASP A 6 24.89 -5.75 1.13
C ASP A 6 23.96 -6.90 0.70
N ARG A 7 24.38 -8.16 0.96
CA ARG A 7 23.50 -9.33 0.72
C ARG A 7 22.26 -9.36 1.60
N ILE A 8 22.37 -8.99 2.87
CA ILE A 8 21.24 -8.95 3.79
C ILE A 8 20.26 -7.84 3.37
N LEU A 9 20.77 -6.62 3.09
CA LEU A 9 19.94 -5.51 2.66
C LEU A 9 19.18 -5.83 1.37
N SER A 10 19.86 -6.41 0.38
CA SER A 10 19.24 -6.80 -0.89
C SER A 10 18.20 -7.92 -0.73
N ALA A 11 18.42 -8.85 0.22
CA ALA A 11 17.44 -9.90 0.52
C ALA A 11 16.16 -9.33 1.16
N ILE A 12 16.29 -8.37 2.08
CA ILE A 12 15.15 -7.66 2.70
C ILE A 12 14.36 -6.92 1.62
N VAL A 13 15.04 -6.15 0.77
CA VAL A 13 14.41 -5.42 -0.34
C VAL A 13 13.61 -6.37 -1.20
N LYS A 14 14.21 -7.45 -1.71
CA LYS A 14 13.54 -8.43 -2.57
C LYS A 14 12.33 -9.10 -1.90
N ALA A 15 12.43 -9.41 -0.62
CA ALA A 15 11.33 -10.05 0.13
C ALA A 15 10.13 -9.11 0.29
N VAL A 16 10.39 -7.86 0.69
CA VAL A 16 9.34 -6.86 0.90
C VAL A 16 8.71 -6.43 -0.42
N ASP A 17 9.52 -6.22 -1.46
CA ASP A 17 9.03 -5.88 -2.79
C ASP A 17 8.17 -7.01 -3.36
N GLY A 18 8.63 -8.25 -3.23
CA GLY A 18 7.85 -9.42 -3.66
C GLY A 18 6.53 -9.58 -2.90
N LEU A 19 6.47 -9.19 -1.63
CA LEU A 19 5.22 -9.16 -0.87
C LEU A 19 4.27 -8.09 -1.41
N ASN A 20 4.73 -6.84 -1.51
CA ASN A 20 3.90 -5.73 -1.98
C ASN A 20 3.46 -5.91 -3.43
N GLU A 21 4.32 -6.47 -4.30
CA GLU A 21 3.97 -6.83 -5.67
C GLU A 21 2.83 -7.85 -5.74
N ARG A 22 2.89 -8.91 -4.92
CA ARG A 22 1.82 -9.92 -4.86
C ARG A 22 0.52 -9.33 -4.32
N VAL A 23 0.62 -8.56 -3.25
CA VAL A 23 -0.53 -7.87 -2.64
C VAL A 23 -1.18 -6.92 -3.65
N GLY A 24 -0.42 -6.09 -4.34
CA GLY A 24 -0.93 -5.18 -5.37
C GLY A 24 -1.61 -5.92 -6.52
N ARG A 25 -0.99 -7.02 -6.99
CA ARG A 25 -1.54 -7.87 -8.06
C ARG A 25 -2.87 -8.55 -7.66
N VAL A 26 -2.97 -9.02 -6.42
CA VAL A 26 -4.24 -9.57 -5.90
C VAL A 26 -5.28 -8.46 -5.74
N THR A 27 -4.87 -7.30 -5.22
CA THR A 27 -5.75 -6.14 -5.04
C THR A 27 -6.30 -5.62 -6.37
N SER A 28 -5.57 -5.74 -7.48
CA SER A 28 -6.05 -5.32 -8.80
C SER A 28 -7.30 -6.08 -9.25
N TRP A 29 -7.50 -7.34 -8.84
CA TRP A 29 -8.73 -8.09 -9.10
C TRP A 29 -9.94 -7.53 -8.35
N LEU A 30 -9.74 -6.88 -7.20
CA LEU A 30 -10.82 -6.18 -6.51
C LEU A 30 -11.35 -4.99 -7.34
N VAL A 31 -10.50 -4.35 -8.16
CA VAL A 31 -10.93 -3.27 -9.06
C VAL A 31 -11.94 -3.81 -10.08
N LEU A 32 -11.64 -4.95 -10.70
CA LEU A 32 -12.58 -5.60 -11.62
C LEU A 32 -13.88 -5.98 -10.92
N SER A 33 -13.78 -6.59 -9.73
CA SER A 33 -14.95 -6.95 -8.92
C SER A 33 -15.80 -5.73 -8.55
N MET A 34 -15.16 -4.61 -8.21
CA MET A 34 -15.82 -3.35 -7.90
C MET A 34 -16.57 -2.78 -9.11
N VAL A 35 -15.96 -2.83 -10.30
CA VAL A 35 -16.62 -2.38 -11.56
C VAL A 35 -17.86 -3.22 -11.84
N ILE A 36 -17.75 -4.55 -11.76
CA ILE A 36 -18.86 -5.47 -11.97
C ILE A 36 -19.98 -5.21 -10.94
N ASN A 37 -19.62 -5.06 -9.67
CA ASN A 37 -20.61 -4.77 -8.62
C ASN A 37 -21.30 -3.42 -8.83
N THR A 38 -20.56 -2.38 -9.19
CA THR A 38 -21.15 -1.06 -9.47
C THR A 38 -22.10 -1.10 -10.66
N PHE A 39 -21.71 -1.82 -11.72
CA PHE A 39 -22.59 -2.05 -12.87
C PHE A 39 -23.87 -2.79 -12.48
N LEU A 40 -23.74 -3.85 -11.66
CA LEU A 40 -24.87 -4.63 -11.16
C LEU A 40 -25.82 -3.75 -10.31
N VAL A 41 -25.27 -2.96 -9.39
CA VAL A 41 -26.06 -2.03 -8.55
C VAL A 41 -26.83 -1.03 -9.43
N ALA A 42 -26.17 -0.45 -10.42
CA ALA A 42 -26.80 0.50 -11.34
C ALA A 42 -27.94 -0.16 -12.15
N THR A 43 -27.68 -1.35 -12.69
CA THR A 43 -28.65 -2.11 -13.49
C THR A 43 -29.87 -2.50 -12.66
N LEU A 44 -29.68 -3.03 -11.46
CA LEU A 44 -30.78 -3.41 -10.56
C LEU A 44 -31.59 -2.18 -10.13
N ARG A 45 -30.92 -1.09 -9.81
CA ARG A 45 -31.59 0.12 -9.34
C ARG A 45 -32.40 0.83 -10.44
N TYR A 46 -31.80 1.03 -11.61
CA TYR A 46 -32.43 1.80 -12.69
C TYR A 46 -33.26 0.95 -13.63
N GLY A 47 -32.91 -0.34 -13.83
CA GLY A 47 -33.64 -1.23 -14.71
C GLY A 47 -34.80 -1.96 -14.01
N PHE A 48 -34.61 -2.35 -12.76
CA PHE A 48 -35.56 -3.18 -12.03
C PHE A 48 -36.16 -2.51 -10.80
N ASN A 49 -35.72 -1.30 -10.46
CA ASN A 49 -36.15 -0.56 -9.26
C ASN A 49 -35.87 -1.31 -7.94
N ILE A 50 -34.82 -2.16 -7.94
CA ILE A 50 -34.36 -2.95 -6.78
C ILE A 50 -33.08 -2.33 -6.25
N GLY A 51 -33.03 -2.07 -4.91
CA GLY A 51 -31.85 -1.56 -4.25
C GLY A 51 -31.57 -2.32 -2.94
N TRP A 52 -30.40 -2.96 -2.87
CA TRP A 52 -29.90 -3.57 -1.64
C TRP A 52 -28.75 -2.73 -1.06
N VAL A 53 -28.91 -2.33 0.18
CA VAL A 53 -27.94 -1.46 0.88
C VAL A 53 -26.57 -2.16 0.98
N TRP A 54 -26.53 -3.44 1.36
CA TRP A 54 -25.28 -4.20 1.47
C TRP A 54 -24.49 -4.27 0.15
N LEU A 55 -25.18 -4.31 -0.99
CA LEU A 55 -24.53 -4.35 -2.30
C LEU A 55 -23.92 -2.99 -2.67
N GLN A 56 -24.55 -1.91 -2.21
CA GLN A 56 -24.02 -0.55 -2.35
C GLN A 56 -22.82 -0.33 -1.43
N GLU A 57 -22.86 -0.81 -0.20
CA GLU A 57 -21.72 -0.75 0.71
C GLU A 57 -20.53 -1.58 0.21
N LEU A 58 -20.79 -2.69 -0.48
CA LEU A 58 -19.74 -3.59 -0.97
C LEU A 58 -18.76 -2.88 -1.90
N TYR A 59 -19.20 -2.06 -2.86
CA TYR A 59 -18.26 -1.34 -3.72
C TYR A 59 -17.50 -0.24 -2.96
N VAL A 60 -18.11 0.38 -1.95
CA VAL A 60 -17.44 1.36 -1.07
C VAL A 60 -16.33 0.67 -0.27
N TRP A 61 -16.62 -0.50 0.29
CA TRP A 61 -15.63 -1.27 1.05
C TRP A 61 -14.51 -1.79 0.16
N MET A 62 -14.83 -2.26 -1.05
CA MET A 62 -13.81 -2.65 -2.04
C MET A 62 -12.92 -1.47 -2.38
N HIS A 63 -13.49 -0.29 -2.66
CA HIS A 63 -12.73 0.92 -2.98
C HIS A 63 -11.77 1.32 -1.85
N GLY A 64 -12.28 1.41 -0.62
CA GLY A 64 -11.45 1.72 0.54
C GLY A 64 -10.36 0.67 0.78
N THR A 65 -10.66 -0.62 0.59
CA THR A 65 -9.67 -1.71 0.69
C THR A 65 -8.59 -1.57 -0.39
N ILE A 66 -8.97 -1.29 -1.64
CA ILE A 66 -8.02 -1.08 -2.74
C ILE A 66 -7.04 0.04 -2.41
N ILE A 67 -7.53 1.21 -1.99
CA ILE A 67 -6.67 2.36 -1.66
C ILE A 67 -5.73 2.01 -0.51
N MET A 68 -6.24 1.39 0.55
CA MET A 68 -5.44 1.08 1.74
C MET A 68 -4.42 -0.02 1.46
N VAL A 69 -4.83 -1.13 0.87
CA VAL A 69 -3.97 -2.31 0.70
C VAL A 69 -2.96 -2.14 -0.45
N ALA A 70 -3.32 -1.39 -1.51
CA ALA A 70 -2.40 -1.12 -2.61
C ALA A 70 -1.35 -0.02 -2.30
N ALA A 71 -1.44 0.68 -1.17
CA ALA A 71 -0.52 1.79 -0.88
C ALA A 71 0.96 1.37 -0.83
N GLY A 72 1.27 0.20 -0.28
CA GLY A 72 2.64 -0.35 -0.30
C GLY A 72 3.13 -0.66 -1.72
N TYR A 73 2.27 -1.20 -2.57
CA TYR A 73 2.53 -1.42 -4.00
C TYR A 73 2.75 -0.09 -4.74
N THR A 74 1.93 0.92 -4.44
CA THR A 74 2.07 2.25 -5.03
C THR A 74 3.41 2.91 -4.64
N LEU A 75 3.85 2.70 -3.40
CA LEU A 75 5.16 3.19 -2.95
C LEU A 75 6.31 2.45 -3.63
N LEU A 76 6.18 1.14 -3.83
CA LEU A 76 7.16 0.31 -4.54
C LEU A 76 7.40 0.79 -5.98
N HIS A 77 6.34 1.19 -6.69
CA HIS A 77 6.38 1.62 -8.09
C HIS A 77 6.46 3.15 -8.26
N ASP A 78 6.88 3.89 -7.23
CA ASP A 78 6.99 5.36 -7.26
C ASP A 78 5.70 6.07 -7.69
N GLY A 79 4.56 5.42 -7.51
CA GLY A 79 3.24 5.93 -7.92
C GLY A 79 2.66 7.02 -7.03
N HIS A 80 3.34 7.40 -5.94
CA HIS A 80 2.94 8.53 -5.11
C HIS A 80 3.34 9.85 -5.79
N VAL A 81 2.50 10.87 -5.62
CA VAL A 81 2.78 12.21 -6.16
C VAL A 81 4.07 12.74 -5.56
N ARG A 82 5.06 13.01 -6.40
CA ARG A 82 6.35 13.60 -6.03
C ARG A 82 6.56 14.91 -6.80
N VAL A 83 7.43 15.76 -6.28
CA VAL A 83 7.89 16.95 -7.02
C VAL A 83 9.03 16.53 -7.96
N ASP A 84 8.69 15.81 -9.03
CA ASP A 84 9.64 15.14 -9.92
C ASP A 84 10.64 16.09 -10.56
N ILE A 85 10.23 17.34 -10.82
CA ILE A 85 11.10 18.38 -11.41
C ILE A 85 12.35 18.62 -10.54
N VAL A 86 12.19 18.65 -9.22
CA VAL A 86 13.29 18.84 -8.29
C VAL A 86 14.04 17.53 -8.07
N TYR A 87 13.31 16.44 -7.92
CA TYR A 87 13.89 15.14 -7.61
C TYR A 87 14.74 14.58 -8.75
N GLN A 88 14.32 14.73 -10.01
CA GLN A 88 15.09 14.27 -11.18
C GLN A 88 16.32 15.17 -11.48
N ALA A 89 16.34 16.40 -10.99
CA ALA A 89 17.46 17.32 -11.19
C ALA A 89 18.66 17.06 -10.26
N ILE A 90 18.49 16.27 -9.19
CA ILE A 90 19.52 15.99 -8.19
C ILE A 90 20.21 14.64 -8.47
N SER A 91 21.46 14.51 -7.97
CA SER A 91 22.23 13.27 -8.14
C SER A 91 21.59 12.09 -7.42
N ARG A 92 21.81 10.86 -7.88
CA ARG A 92 21.31 9.63 -7.24
C ARG A 92 21.64 9.53 -5.76
N ARG A 93 22.82 9.99 -5.37
CA ARG A 93 23.24 9.98 -3.98
C ARG A 93 22.43 10.99 -3.14
N ALA A 94 22.08 12.14 -3.71
CA ALA A 94 21.21 13.11 -3.07
C ALA A 94 19.76 12.61 -2.98
N GLN A 95 19.25 11.92 -4.01
CA GLN A 95 17.95 11.23 -3.98
C GLN A 95 17.90 10.22 -2.83
N ALA A 96 18.92 9.37 -2.69
CA ALA A 96 18.99 8.39 -1.61
C ALA A 96 19.00 9.05 -0.21
N TRP A 97 19.62 10.21 -0.06
CA TRP A 97 19.54 10.98 1.21
C TRP A 97 18.14 11.54 1.45
N VAL A 98 17.49 12.09 0.43
CA VAL A 98 16.11 12.61 0.54
C VAL A 98 15.14 11.49 0.92
N ASP A 99 15.24 10.32 0.28
CA ASP A 99 14.40 9.17 0.57
C ASP A 99 14.63 8.62 1.99
N LEU A 100 15.88 8.53 2.42
CA LEU A 100 16.25 8.09 3.76
C LEU A 100 15.68 9.02 4.84
N ILE A 101 15.91 10.31 4.71
CA ILE A 101 15.45 11.33 5.66
C ILE A 101 13.92 11.41 5.64
N GLY A 102 13.31 11.44 4.46
CA GLY A 102 11.86 11.47 4.30
C GLY A 102 11.17 10.25 4.91
N THR A 103 11.74 9.07 4.73
CA THR A 103 11.20 7.84 5.31
C THR A 103 11.28 7.85 6.84
N ILE A 104 12.43 8.23 7.40
CA ILE A 104 12.63 8.22 8.86
C ILE A 104 11.85 9.32 9.55
N PHE A 105 11.85 10.56 9.02
CA PHE A 105 11.30 11.71 9.71
C PHE A 105 9.85 12.08 9.29
N LEU A 106 9.37 11.62 8.14
CA LEU A 106 8.01 11.87 7.69
C LEU A 106 7.18 10.60 7.68
N LEU A 107 7.61 9.56 6.96
CA LEU A 107 6.79 8.36 6.78
C LEU A 107 6.59 7.61 8.11
N PHE A 108 7.64 7.26 8.82
CA PHE A 108 7.51 6.48 10.06
C PHE A 108 6.80 7.21 11.20
N PRO A 109 7.05 8.50 11.49
CA PRO A 109 6.27 9.21 12.49
C PRO A 109 4.80 9.35 12.10
N THR A 110 4.50 9.60 10.81
CA THR A 110 3.11 9.65 10.33
C THR A 110 2.42 8.30 10.51
N LEU A 111 3.05 7.19 10.11
CA LEU A 111 2.50 5.86 10.33
C LEU A 111 2.32 5.56 11.82
N GLY A 112 3.28 5.95 12.67
CA GLY A 112 3.19 5.82 14.12
C GLY A 112 1.97 6.56 14.68
N ALA A 113 1.74 7.79 14.25
CA ALA A 113 0.57 8.57 14.65
C ALA A 113 -0.74 7.94 14.17
N VAL A 114 -0.78 7.46 12.91
CA VAL A 114 -1.96 6.78 12.36
C VAL A 114 -2.24 5.49 13.14
N ILE A 115 -1.22 4.66 13.41
CA ILE A 115 -1.39 3.43 14.20
C ILE A 115 -1.90 3.75 15.59
N TRP A 116 -1.33 4.76 16.26
CA TRP A 116 -1.76 5.19 17.60
C TRP A 116 -3.26 5.50 17.66
N VAL A 117 -3.75 6.29 16.71
CA VAL A 117 -5.17 6.67 16.65
C VAL A 117 -6.04 5.50 16.20
N ALA A 118 -5.63 4.78 15.14
CA ALA A 118 -6.40 3.69 14.56
C ALA A 118 -6.51 2.48 15.48
N TRP A 119 -5.51 2.23 16.35
CA TRP A 119 -5.50 1.06 17.22
C TRP A 119 -6.75 0.96 18.09
N SER A 120 -7.01 2.00 18.88
CA SER A 120 -8.18 2.03 19.77
C SER A 120 -9.49 1.94 19.00
N TYR A 121 -9.57 2.60 17.84
CA TYR A 121 -10.72 2.58 16.97
C TYR A 121 -11.01 1.19 16.39
N VAL A 122 -9.99 0.49 15.92
CA VAL A 122 -10.12 -0.87 15.38
C VAL A 122 -10.41 -1.86 16.50
N MET A 123 -9.70 -1.80 17.63
CA MET A 123 -9.92 -2.71 18.77
C MET A 123 -11.32 -2.59 19.35
N LEU A 124 -11.83 -1.38 19.50
CA LEU A 124 -13.22 -1.16 19.95
C LEU A 124 -14.24 -1.77 18.99
N SER A 125 -14.00 -1.65 17.70
CA SER A 125 -14.84 -2.25 16.66
C SER A 125 -14.85 -3.78 16.73
N TRP A 126 -13.70 -4.40 16.98
CA TRP A 126 -13.59 -5.84 17.20
C TRP A 126 -14.30 -6.32 18.46
N GLN A 127 -14.17 -5.60 19.58
CA GLN A 127 -14.86 -5.94 20.84
C GLN A 127 -16.39 -5.93 20.69
N ARG A 128 -16.92 -5.05 19.83
CA ARG A 128 -18.35 -4.91 19.60
C ARG A 128 -18.87 -5.74 18.42
N LEU A 129 -17.98 -6.42 17.66
CA LEU A 129 -18.30 -7.06 16.37
C LEU A 129 -19.13 -6.14 15.49
N GLU A 130 -18.63 -4.90 15.33
CA GLU A 130 -19.38 -3.80 14.73
C GLU A 130 -19.85 -4.14 13.31
N THR A 131 -21.12 -3.86 13.06
CA THR A 131 -21.75 -4.02 11.74
C THR A 131 -22.02 -2.66 11.13
N SER A 132 -22.44 -2.60 9.88
CA SER A 132 -22.90 -1.36 9.26
C SER A 132 -24.00 -0.70 10.08
N ARG A 133 -24.03 0.64 10.03
CA ARG A 133 -25.09 1.44 10.68
C ARG A 133 -26.35 1.55 9.84
N GLU A 134 -26.27 1.17 8.58
CA GLU A 134 -27.38 1.20 7.64
C GLU A 134 -28.28 -0.03 7.81
N ALA A 135 -29.60 0.19 7.74
CA ALA A 135 -30.57 -0.89 7.78
C ALA A 135 -30.39 -1.79 6.53
N GLY A 136 -30.09 -3.08 6.76
CA GLY A 136 -29.77 -4.01 5.69
C GLY A 136 -28.34 -3.88 5.12
N GLY A 137 -27.45 -3.18 5.82
CA GLY A 137 -26.04 -3.06 5.46
C GLY A 137 -25.22 -4.32 5.77
N MET A 138 -23.92 -4.28 5.41
CA MET A 138 -23.03 -5.43 5.54
C MET A 138 -22.61 -5.69 6.99
N PRO A 139 -22.58 -6.97 7.42
CA PRO A 139 -21.92 -7.34 8.66
C PRO A 139 -20.39 -7.28 8.48
N GLY A 140 -19.64 -7.12 9.60
CA GLY A 140 -18.19 -7.24 9.56
C GLY A 140 -17.44 -5.91 9.31
N LEU A 141 -18.03 -4.78 9.66
CA LEU A 141 -17.38 -3.47 9.60
C LEU A 141 -16.04 -3.45 10.35
N PHE A 142 -15.89 -4.24 11.42
CA PHE A 142 -14.65 -4.41 12.15
C PHE A 142 -13.51 -5.01 11.29
N LEU A 143 -13.83 -5.92 10.35
CA LEU A 143 -12.85 -6.46 9.40
C LEU A 143 -12.41 -5.37 8.42
N TRP A 144 -13.34 -4.60 7.90
CA TRP A 144 -13.01 -3.50 6.99
C TRP A 144 -12.13 -2.44 7.65
N LYS A 145 -12.42 -2.07 8.91
CA LYS A 145 -11.58 -1.16 9.68
C LYS A 145 -10.15 -1.67 9.89
N THR A 146 -9.95 -2.99 9.92
CA THR A 146 -8.62 -3.59 10.05
C THR A 146 -7.72 -3.28 8.85
N THR A 147 -8.28 -2.94 7.68
CA THR A 147 -7.49 -2.52 6.51
C THR A 147 -6.62 -1.30 6.79
N MET A 148 -6.99 -0.44 7.77
CA MET A 148 -6.15 0.69 8.21
C MET A 148 -4.83 0.22 8.84
N LEU A 149 -4.87 -0.85 9.64
CA LEU A 149 -3.66 -1.42 10.24
C LEU A 149 -2.84 -2.17 9.19
N VAL A 150 -3.49 -2.86 8.26
CA VAL A 150 -2.82 -3.53 7.12
C VAL A 150 -2.11 -2.49 6.24
N PHE A 151 -2.75 -1.36 5.94
CA PHE A 151 -2.16 -0.22 5.26
C PHE A 151 -0.86 0.23 5.94
N CYS A 152 -0.92 0.49 7.25
CA CYS A 152 0.26 0.91 8.00
C CYS A 152 1.37 -0.13 7.98
N ALA A 153 1.04 -1.42 8.11
CA ALA A 153 2.01 -2.51 8.08
C ALA A 153 2.70 -2.62 6.71
N LEU A 154 1.95 -2.58 5.61
CA LEU A 154 2.50 -2.68 4.26
C LEU A 154 3.38 -1.47 3.91
N LEU A 155 2.94 -0.26 4.26
CA LEU A 155 3.74 0.95 4.07
C LEU A 155 4.99 0.97 4.96
N PHE A 156 4.89 0.51 6.20
CA PHE A 156 6.04 0.41 7.08
C PHE A 156 7.10 -0.54 6.51
N LEU A 157 6.69 -1.73 6.07
CA LEU A 157 7.60 -2.68 5.42
C LEU A 157 8.24 -2.07 4.18
N GLN A 158 7.46 -1.39 3.32
CA GLN A 158 8.02 -0.74 2.14
C GLN A 158 8.96 0.42 2.49
N GLY A 159 8.67 1.16 3.56
CA GLY A 159 9.59 2.16 4.11
C GLY A 159 10.92 1.55 4.55
N VAL A 160 10.90 0.38 5.20
CA VAL A 160 12.13 -0.36 5.54
C VAL A 160 12.91 -0.76 4.28
N ALA A 161 12.22 -1.25 3.25
CA ALA A 161 12.87 -1.58 1.98
C ALA A 161 13.50 -0.33 1.31
N LEU A 162 12.82 0.81 1.37
CA LEU A 162 13.33 2.08 0.84
C LEU A 162 14.58 2.56 1.60
N ILE A 163 14.61 2.42 2.93
CA ILE A 163 15.82 2.68 3.73
C ILE A 163 16.95 1.74 3.30
N CYS A 164 16.69 0.44 3.17
CA CYS A 164 17.70 -0.53 2.75
C CYS A 164 18.28 -0.19 1.36
N ARG A 165 17.44 0.22 0.40
CA ARG A 165 17.89 0.69 -0.93
C ARG A 165 18.76 1.92 -0.83
N SER A 166 18.30 2.93 -0.08
CA SER A 166 19.06 4.18 0.12
C SER A 166 20.44 3.90 0.69
N LEU A 167 20.54 3.00 1.67
CA LEU A 167 21.82 2.60 2.27
C LEU A 167 22.73 1.85 1.27
N LEU A 168 22.18 1.00 0.40
CA LEU A 168 22.94 0.33 -0.66
C LEU A 168 23.53 1.35 -1.63
N VAL A 169 22.74 2.29 -2.13
CA VAL A 169 23.19 3.36 -3.04
C VAL A 169 24.25 4.25 -2.39
N LEU A 170 24.07 4.62 -1.12
CA LEU A 170 25.05 5.42 -0.37
C LEU A 170 26.35 4.66 -0.11
N GLY A 171 26.28 3.33 0.04
CA GLY A 171 27.42 2.44 0.19
C GLY A 171 28.17 2.14 -1.11
N GLY A 172 27.72 2.66 -2.26
CA GLY A 172 28.33 2.41 -3.59
C GLY A 172 27.87 1.11 -4.26
N GLY A 173 26.79 0.48 -3.73
CA GLY A 173 26.11 -0.67 -4.36
C GLY A 173 25.09 -0.23 -5.42
N GLU A 174 24.66 -1.16 -6.25
CA GLU A 174 23.58 -0.94 -7.22
C GLU A 174 22.21 -1.22 -6.57
N ASP A 175 21.18 -0.50 -7.04
CA ASP A 175 19.80 -0.79 -6.66
C ASP A 175 19.38 -2.15 -7.26
N PRO A 176 18.94 -3.13 -6.43
CA PRO A 176 18.52 -4.45 -6.91
C PRO A 176 17.41 -4.42 -7.95
N ASN A 177 16.57 -3.38 -7.97
CA ASN A 177 15.50 -3.25 -8.95
C ASN A 177 15.98 -2.71 -10.31
N GLU A 178 16.98 -1.84 -10.32
CA GLU A 178 17.57 -1.34 -11.56
C GLU A 178 18.33 -2.45 -12.29
N THR A 179 19.06 -3.27 -11.55
CA THR A 179 19.76 -4.43 -12.09
C THR A 179 18.77 -5.42 -12.73
N ALA A 180 17.61 -5.64 -12.07
CA ALA A 180 16.56 -6.50 -12.62
C ALA A 180 15.88 -5.89 -13.87
N ALA A 181 15.64 -4.57 -13.87
CA ALA A 181 15.03 -3.87 -15.00
C ALA A 181 15.96 -3.81 -16.22
N GLN A 182 17.27 -3.71 -16.03
CA GLN A 182 18.28 -3.76 -17.10
C GLN A 182 18.37 -5.16 -17.69
N ALA A 183 18.44 -6.19 -16.88
CA ALA A 183 18.45 -7.59 -17.32
C ALA A 183 17.19 -7.96 -18.13
N GLY A 184 16.02 -7.39 -17.79
CA GLY A 184 14.78 -7.61 -18.54
C GLY A 184 14.65 -6.83 -19.85
N ARG A 185 15.54 -5.84 -20.11
CA ARG A 185 15.61 -5.11 -21.39
C ARG A 185 16.58 -5.73 -22.40
N GLU A 186 17.49 -6.55 -21.90
CA GLU A 186 18.51 -7.23 -22.71
C GLU A 186 18.08 -8.66 -23.15
N ALA A 187 16.99 -9.17 -22.60
CA ALA A 187 16.38 -10.47 -22.93
C ALA A 187 15.20 -10.34 -23.90
#